data_b77fa5c9cbc5f99854e10679d3375f27
#
_entry.id   b77fa5c9cbc5f99854e10679d3375f27
#
_cell.length_a   1.000
_cell.length_b   1.000
_cell.length_c   1.000
_cell.angle_alpha   90.00
_cell.angle_beta   90.00
_cell.angle_gamma   90.00
#
_symmetry.space_group_name_H-M   'P 1'
#
loop_
_entity.id
_entity.type
_entity.pdbx_description
1 polymer ?
#
loop_
_entity_poly.entity_id
_entity_poly.type
_entity_poly.pdbx_seq_one_letter_code
_entity_poly.pdbx_strand_id
1 'polypeptide(L)'
;MNIKKSTLQLELLKKLLEGNKICLKDFSLLNDISLRTSQRYVEDLVEIFEENIIKEGDFYSFISNHFLEKNMLSFDKKELEIFVDLFSLIDFDFVNRFDEKTTTFLKKIQKNYSHSYMIKQNAFENIFSKKALVSDMKIAIKNKRYANIKYFSDKEFVFEEAKILKIIFTDGNFYLATLTNDEINNGFKFLRLNFVTDIELLKNSFHRDIEAEFFLKNFQTIFSNYKKESYEVVIEVDKSIKRFFKQKKFLSSQTILKEEDENLFVSYKITNDMEILPLVRKWLPLIKIISPNSTKEKFKKELELYLANFA
;
A
#
# COMPACT_ATOMS: atom_id res chain seq x y z
N MET A 1 14.48 -37.06 -3.75
CA MET A 1 14.13 -35.64 -4.01
C MET A 1 14.83 -34.77 -2.96
N ASN A 2 15.87 -34.01 -3.34
CA ASN A 2 16.61 -33.19 -2.36
C ASN A 2 15.73 -32.01 -1.93
N ILE A 3 15.05 -32.14 -0.80
CA ILE A 3 14.30 -31.04 -0.18
C ILE A 3 15.32 -30.03 0.34
N LYS A 4 15.24 -28.80 -0.11
CA LYS A 4 16.16 -27.72 0.30
C LYS A 4 16.12 -27.54 1.83
N LYS A 5 17.29 -27.37 2.46
CA LYS A 5 17.48 -27.12 3.91
C LYS A 5 16.43 -26.15 4.51
N SER A 6 16.13 -25.04 3.83
CA SER A 6 15.15 -24.05 4.25
C SER A 6 13.70 -24.55 4.30
N THR A 7 13.35 -25.53 3.47
CA THR A 7 11.99 -26.08 3.41
C THR A 7 11.69 -26.95 4.62
N LEU A 8 12.64 -27.77 5.06
CA LEU A 8 12.49 -28.63 6.25
C LEU A 8 12.46 -27.83 7.55
N GLN A 9 13.24 -26.75 7.62
CA GLN A 9 13.24 -25.86 8.76
C GLN A 9 11.91 -25.08 8.88
N LEU A 10 11.33 -24.65 7.75
CA LEU A 10 10.01 -24.05 7.70
C LEU A 10 8.89 -25.04 8.02
N GLU A 11 9.03 -26.31 7.61
CA GLU A 11 8.06 -27.37 7.96
C GLU A 11 8.08 -27.66 9.46
N LEU A 12 9.28 -27.71 10.06
CA LEU A 12 9.44 -27.85 11.51
C LEU A 12 8.78 -26.71 12.27
N LEU A 13 9.04 -25.46 11.84
CA LEU A 13 8.41 -24.25 12.40
C LEU A 13 6.89 -24.30 12.25
N LYS A 14 6.38 -24.67 11.08
CA LYS A 14 4.94 -24.78 10.84
C LYS A 14 4.28 -25.75 11.81
N LYS A 15 4.84 -26.95 11.99
CA LYS A 15 4.32 -27.95 12.93
C LYS A 15 4.34 -27.45 14.38
N LEU A 16 5.39 -26.72 14.79
CA LEU A 16 5.47 -26.10 16.11
C LEU A 16 4.39 -25.03 16.31
N LEU A 17 4.17 -24.15 15.33
CA LEU A 17 3.14 -23.10 15.36
C LEU A 17 1.71 -23.66 15.34
N GLU A 18 1.51 -24.85 14.75
CA GLU A 18 0.23 -25.59 14.80
C GLU A 18 -0.04 -26.23 16.18
N GLY A 19 0.86 -26.03 17.15
CA GLY A 19 0.71 -26.57 18.51
C GLY A 19 1.16 -28.04 18.68
N ASN A 20 1.84 -28.60 17.67
CA ASN A 20 2.31 -29.97 17.76
C ASN A 20 3.56 -30.09 18.68
N LYS A 21 3.60 -31.10 19.53
CA LYS A 21 4.83 -31.52 20.23
C LYS A 21 5.67 -32.35 19.26
N ILE A 22 6.91 -31.95 19.00
CA ILE A 22 7.78 -32.56 18.00
C ILE A 22 8.95 -33.29 18.68
N CYS A 23 9.05 -34.60 18.43
CA CYS A 23 10.22 -35.38 18.73
C CYS A 23 11.23 -35.24 17.57
N LEU A 24 12.46 -34.80 17.86
CA LEU A 24 13.47 -34.60 16.82
C LEU A 24 13.96 -35.95 16.19
N LYS A 25 13.91 -37.04 16.94
CA LYS A 25 14.22 -38.36 16.40
C LYS A 25 13.22 -38.76 15.31
N ASP A 26 11.93 -38.60 15.60
CA ASP A 26 10.87 -38.91 14.64
C ASP A 26 10.91 -37.98 13.43
N PHE A 27 11.14 -36.68 13.66
CA PHE A 27 11.28 -35.72 12.58
C PHE A 27 12.47 -36.02 11.67
N SER A 28 13.61 -36.47 12.25
CA SER A 28 14.79 -36.84 11.47
C SER A 28 14.54 -38.06 10.62
N LEU A 29 13.88 -39.11 11.17
CA LEU A 29 13.53 -40.33 10.45
C LEU A 29 12.54 -40.07 9.31
N LEU A 30 11.49 -39.28 9.55
CA LEU A 30 10.47 -38.95 8.55
C LEU A 30 11.02 -38.16 7.36
N ASN A 31 12.06 -37.38 7.58
CA ASN A 31 12.62 -36.46 6.56
C ASN A 31 13.98 -36.95 6.01
N ASP A 32 14.44 -38.14 6.37
CA ASP A 32 15.72 -38.73 5.95
C ASP A 32 16.91 -37.78 6.18
N ILE A 33 16.98 -37.19 7.37
CA ILE A 33 18.06 -36.30 7.81
C ILE A 33 18.67 -36.77 9.11
N SER A 34 19.92 -36.36 9.40
CA SER A 34 20.56 -36.74 10.66
C SER A 34 19.89 -36.03 11.85
N LEU A 35 19.89 -36.68 13.03
CA LEU A 35 19.40 -36.09 14.27
C LEU A 35 20.14 -34.78 14.58
N ARG A 36 21.45 -34.71 14.30
CA ARG A 36 22.26 -33.47 14.46
C ARG A 36 21.76 -32.33 13.57
N THR A 37 21.26 -32.65 12.36
CA THR A 37 20.67 -31.67 11.45
C THR A 37 19.36 -31.14 12.01
N SER A 38 18.50 -32.02 12.53
CA SER A 38 17.23 -31.61 13.17
C SER A 38 17.48 -30.77 14.44
N GLN A 39 18.49 -31.13 15.24
CA GLN A 39 18.88 -30.34 16.41
C GLN A 39 19.28 -28.91 16.02
N ARG A 40 20.14 -28.76 14.99
CA ARG A 40 20.54 -27.46 14.52
C ARG A 40 19.35 -26.63 14.01
N TYR A 41 18.38 -27.27 13.35
CA TYR A 41 17.17 -26.54 12.89
C TYR A 41 16.36 -25.98 14.07
N VAL A 42 16.25 -26.75 15.15
CA VAL A 42 15.56 -26.25 16.36
C VAL A 42 16.40 -25.19 17.07
N GLU A 43 17.73 -25.37 17.14
CA GLU A 43 18.62 -24.34 17.75
C GLU A 43 18.50 -23.02 17.02
N ASP A 44 18.51 -23.00 15.66
CA ASP A 44 18.28 -21.80 14.86
C ASP A 44 16.90 -21.17 15.14
N LEU A 45 15.87 -21.99 15.39
CA LEU A 45 14.53 -21.50 15.72
C LEU A 45 14.46 -20.98 17.17
N VAL A 46 15.11 -21.64 18.11
CA VAL A 46 15.20 -21.17 19.53
C VAL A 46 15.94 -19.83 19.60
N GLU A 47 16.99 -19.62 18.81
CA GLU A 47 17.67 -18.34 18.72
C GLU A 47 16.74 -17.20 18.26
N ILE A 48 15.80 -17.49 17.34
CA ILE A 48 14.85 -16.51 16.78
C ILE A 48 13.64 -16.29 17.71
N PHE A 49 13.13 -17.37 18.31
CA PHE A 49 11.87 -17.37 19.07
C PHE A 49 12.09 -17.44 20.59
N GLU A 50 13.34 -17.52 21.04
CA GLU A 50 13.77 -17.49 22.45
C GLU A 50 12.93 -18.40 23.37
N GLU A 51 12.29 -17.81 24.38
CA GLU A 51 11.49 -18.50 25.40
C GLU A 51 10.20 -19.15 24.88
N ASN A 52 9.81 -18.88 23.60
CA ASN A 52 8.57 -19.41 23.04
C ASN A 52 8.69 -20.86 22.57
N ILE A 53 9.92 -21.39 22.38
CA ILE A 53 10.15 -22.80 22.09
C ILE A 53 10.69 -23.46 23.35
N ILE A 54 9.89 -24.35 23.95
CA ILE A 54 10.28 -25.07 25.16
C ILE A 54 10.61 -26.54 24.82
N LYS A 55 11.55 -27.07 25.58
CA LYS A 55 11.91 -28.47 25.54
C LYS A 55 11.38 -29.19 26.78
N GLU A 56 10.53 -30.20 26.58
CA GLU A 56 10.04 -31.10 27.64
C GLU A 56 10.50 -32.54 27.33
N GLY A 57 11.55 -32.97 27.97
CA GLY A 57 12.15 -34.30 27.68
C GLY A 57 12.72 -34.34 26.27
N ASP A 58 12.22 -35.27 25.43
CA ASP A 58 12.62 -35.45 24.02
C ASP A 58 11.76 -34.60 23.05
N PHE A 59 10.79 -33.86 23.55
CA PHE A 59 9.84 -33.13 22.74
C PHE A 59 10.10 -31.63 22.80
N TYR A 60 9.92 -30.98 21.64
CA TYR A 60 9.87 -29.51 21.51
C TYR A 60 8.45 -29.07 21.22
N SER A 61 8.00 -28.01 21.84
CA SER A 61 6.70 -27.39 21.62
C SER A 61 6.81 -25.87 21.60
N PHE A 62 5.88 -25.25 20.90
CA PHE A 62 5.78 -23.78 20.84
C PHE A 62 4.69 -23.32 21.80
N ILE A 63 5.01 -22.39 22.68
CA ILE A 63 4.02 -21.79 23.58
C ILE A 63 3.26 -20.72 22.77
N SER A 64 2.24 -21.16 22.02
CA SER A 64 1.48 -20.30 21.10
C SER A 64 0.83 -19.11 21.79
N ASN A 65 0.36 -19.30 23.02
CA ASN A 65 -0.32 -18.24 23.77
C ASN A 65 0.62 -17.10 24.16
N HIS A 66 1.88 -17.37 24.45
CA HIS A 66 2.80 -16.34 24.90
C HIS A 66 3.33 -15.46 23.76
N PHE A 67 3.61 -16.01 22.60
CA PHE A 67 4.14 -15.25 21.45
C PHE A 67 3.04 -14.42 20.76
N LEU A 68 1.89 -15.04 20.53
CA LEU A 68 0.72 -14.36 19.95
C LEU A 68 0.09 -13.37 20.93
N GLU A 69 0.00 -13.74 22.21
CA GLU A 69 -0.51 -12.84 23.25
C GLU A 69 0.44 -11.68 23.57
N LYS A 70 1.76 -11.92 23.60
CA LYS A 70 2.76 -10.89 23.94
C LYS A 70 3.06 -9.93 22.78
N ASN A 71 2.94 -10.39 21.52
CA ASN A 71 3.32 -9.61 20.34
C ASN A 71 2.18 -9.25 19.39
N MET A 72 1.01 -9.91 19.48
CA MET A 72 -0.15 -9.60 18.64
C MET A 72 -1.44 -9.27 19.40
N LEU A 73 -1.56 -9.60 20.69
CA LEU A 73 -2.81 -9.47 21.45
C LEU A 73 -2.62 -8.84 22.85
N SER A 74 -1.60 -8.03 23.06
CA SER A 74 -1.55 -7.17 24.25
C SER A 74 -2.38 -5.90 24.07
N PHE A 75 -3.37 -5.93 23.20
CA PHE A 75 -4.35 -4.86 23.13
C PHE A 75 -5.19 -4.88 24.39
N ASP A 76 -5.16 -3.80 25.13
CA ASP A 76 -6.16 -3.59 26.16
C ASP A 76 -7.57 -3.43 25.50
N LYS A 77 -8.61 -3.45 26.33
CA LYS A 77 -9.99 -3.36 25.80
C LYS A 77 -10.21 -2.09 24.95
N LYS A 78 -9.57 -0.96 25.31
CA LYS A 78 -9.67 0.30 24.56
C LYS A 78 -8.93 0.25 23.25
N GLU A 79 -7.74 -0.34 23.22
CA GLU A 79 -6.96 -0.51 22.00
C GLU A 79 -7.67 -1.44 21.03
N LEU A 80 -8.31 -2.52 21.55
CA LEU A 80 -9.14 -3.41 20.74
C LEU A 80 -10.38 -2.68 20.19
N GLU A 81 -11.05 -1.83 20.97
CA GLU A 81 -12.16 -1.00 20.52
C GLU A 81 -11.72 -0.05 19.42
N ILE A 82 -10.59 0.66 19.59
CA ILE A 82 -10.02 1.55 18.57
C ILE A 82 -9.64 0.77 17.30
N PHE A 83 -9.03 -0.42 17.45
CA PHE A 83 -8.68 -1.27 16.32
C PHE A 83 -9.92 -1.71 15.55
N VAL A 84 -10.97 -2.10 16.25
CA VAL A 84 -12.26 -2.49 15.63
C VAL A 84 -12.95 -1.30 14.98
N ASP A 85 -12.91 -0.12 15.60
CA ASP A 85 -13.43 1.11 15.00
C ASP A 85 -12.67 1.47 13.73
N LEU A 86 -11.34 1.40 13.73
CA LEU A 86 -10.50 1.60 12.54
C LEU A 86 -10.78 0.54 11.48
N PHE A 87 -10.96 -0.72 11.89
CA PHE A 87 -11.29 -1.82 10.97
C PHE A 87 -12.69 -1.69 10.37
N SER A 88 -13.63 -1.11 11.13
CA SER A 88 -14.99 -0.82 10.63
C SER A 88 -15.00 0.29 9.57
N LEU A 89 -13.93 1.09 9.50
CA LEU A 89 -13.69 2.08 8.43
C LEU A 89 -13.20 1.45 7.12
N ILE A 90 -12.91 0.16 7.09
CA ILE A 90 -12.55 -0.57 5.88
C ILE A 90 -13.82 -1.04 5.17
N ASP A 91 -13.88 -0.80 3.86
CA ASP A 91 -15.02 -1.23 3.03
C ASP A 91 -15.21 -2.76 3.11
N PHE A 92 -16.42 -3.19 3.42
CA PHE A 92 -16.78 -4.60 3.59
C PHE A 92 -16.77 -5.41 2.30
N ASP A 93 -16.95 -4.80 1.15
CA ASP A 93 -16.72 -5.46 -0.12
C ASP A 93 -15.26 -5.90 -0.26
N PHE A 94 -14.33 -5.21 0.38
CA PHE A 94 -12.95 -5.64 0.49
C PHE A 94 -12.80 -6.88 1.40
N VAL A 95 -13.57 -6.97 2.47
CA VAL A 95 -13.53 -8.09 3.43
C VAL A 95 -14.10 -9.38 2.85
N ASN A 96 -15.15 -9.32 2.03
CA ASN A 96 -15.74 -10.49 1.35
C ASN A 96 -14.77 -11.19 0.37
N ARG A 97 -13.58 -10.68 0.22
CA ARG A 97 -12.56 -11.10 -0.74
C ARG A 97 -11.44 -11.93 -0.10
N PHE A 98 -11.48 -12.09 1.22
CA PHE A 98 -10.59 -13.02 1.94
C PHE A 98 -11.15 -14.44 1.86
N ASP A 99 -10.39 -15.41 2.37
CA ASP A 99 -10.89 -16.77 2.54
C ASP A 99 -12.12 -16.82 3.48
N GLU A 100 -12.89 -17.89 3.40
CA GLU A 100 -14.14 -18.01 4.12
C GLU A 100 -14.00 -17.87 5.64
N LYS A 101 -12.89 -18.37 6.23
CA LYS A 101 -12.63 -18.26 7.67
C LYS A 101 -12.37 -16.81 8.08
N THR A 102 -11.51 -16.13 7.34
CA THR A 102 -11.19 -14.71 7.57
C THR A 102 -12.43 -13.84 7.37
N THR A 103 -13.20 -14.07 6.31
CA THR A 103 -14.46 -13.36 6.04
C THR A 103 -15.46 -13.57 7.16
N THR A 104 -15.63 -14.80 7.66
CA THR A 104 -16.55 -15.11 8.76
C THR A 104 -16.12 -14.43 10.07
N PHE A 105 -14.82 -14.44 10.37
CA PHE A 105 -14.25 -13.75 11.54
C PHE A 105 -14.49 -12.24 11.47
N LEU A 106 -14.18 -11.62 10.34
CA LEU A 106 -14.36 -10.18 10.13
C LEU A 106 -15.85 -9.78 10.18
N LYS A 107 -16.76 -10.59 9.63
CA LYS A 107 -18.21 -10.39 9.73
C LYS A 107 -18.72 -10.47 11.17
N LYS A 108 -18.16 -11.36 12.01
CA LYS A 108 -18.49 -11.40 13.44
C LYS A 108 -18.08 -10.13 14.17
N ILE A 109 -16.86 -9.63 13.89
CA ILE A 109 -16.39 -8.37 14.46
C ILE A 109 -17.34 -7.24 14.04
N GLN A 110 -17.65 -7.13 12.76
CA GLN A 110 -18.56 -6.12 12.23
C GLN A 110 -19.94 -6.16 12.90
N LYS A 111 -20.55 -7.33 13.00
CA LYS A 111 -21.90 -7.47 13.56
C LYS A 111 -22.00 -6.93 14.99
N ASN A 112 -20.91 -7.01 15.74
CA ASN A 112 -20.88 -6.53 17.13
C ASN A 112 -20.67 -5.01 17.23
N TYR A 113 -20.11 -4.35 16.21
CA TYR A 113 -19.68 -2.95 16.27
C TYR A 113 -20.29 -2.03 15.19
N SER A 114 -21.01 -2.58 14.20
CA SER A 114 -21.54 -1.83 13.04
C SER A 114 -22.73 -0.93 13.31
N HIS A 115 -23.19 -0.84 14.56
CA HIS A 115 -24.39 -0.05 14.88
C HIS A 115 -24.16 1.47 14.82
N SER A 116 -22.91 1.93 14.88
CA SER A 116 -22.58 3.34 15.01
C SER A 116 -22.01 3.98 13.74
N TYR A 117 -21.46 3.20 12.82
CA TYR A 117 -20.75 3.71 11.63
C TYR A 117 -21.32 3.13 10.34
N MET A 118 -21.60 4.00 9.38
CA MET A 118 -21.91 3.62 8.00
C MET A 118 -20.87 4.22 7.08
N ILE A 119 -20.18 3.37 6.32
CA ILE A 119 -19.21 3.80 5.32
C ILE A 119 -19.85 3.70 3.96
N LYS A 120 -19.87 4.82 3.24
CA LYS A 120 -20.20 4.87 1.83
C LYS A 120 -18.92 5.31 1.09
N GLN A 121 -18.26 4.37 0.47
CA GLN A 121 -17.14 4.66 -0.42
C GLN A 121 -17.56 4.43 -1.86
N ASN A 122 -16.89 5.11 -2.79
CA ASN A 122 -16.99 4.76 -4.20
C ASN A 122 -16.50 3.33 -4.37
N ALA A 123 -17.08 2.60 -5.33
CA ALA A 123 -16.65 1.24 -5.63
C ALA A 123 -15.14 1.19 -5.87
N PHE A 124 -14.45 0.28 -5.17
CA PHE A 124 -13.05 0.04 -5.43
C PHE A 124 -12.84 -0.62 -6.78
N GLU A 125 -11.72 -0.30 -7.38
CA GLU A 125 -11.28 -1.02 -8.56
C GLU A 125 -11.08 -2.52 -8.24
N ASN A 126 -11.72 -3.40 -9.02
CA ASN A 126 -11.63 -4.84 -8.78
C ASN A 126 -10.33 -5.39 -9.38
N ILE A 127 -9.41 -5.83 -8.53
CA ILE A 127 -8.14 -6.46 -8.92
C ILE A 127 -8.09 -7.96 -8.66
N PHE A 128 -9.20 -8.59 -8.26
CA PHE A 128 -9.21 -10.01 -7.83
C PHE A 128 -9.06 -10.99 -8.96
N SER A 129 -9.52 -10.65 -10.15
CA SER A 129 -9.25 -11.41 -11.38
C SER A 129 -7.74 -11.49 -11.69
N LYS A 130 -6.94 -10.60 -11.09
CA LYS A 130 -5.49 -10.46 -11.31
C LYS A 130 -4.63 -11.01 -10.16
N LYS A 131 -5.13 -11.96 -9.36
CA LYS A 131 -4.40 -12.52 -8.21
C LYS A 131 -2.98 -13.00 -8.56
N ALA A 132 -2.81 -13.68 -9.69
CA ALA A 132 -1.50 -14.14 -10.14
C ALA A 132 -0.55 -12.97 -10.40
N LEU A 133 -0.98 -11.97 -11.18
CA LEU A 133 -0.20 -10.75 -11.45
C LEU A 133 0.18 -10.01 -10.17
N VAL A 134 -0.75 -9.87 -9.22
CA VAL A 134 -0.48 -9.23 -7.92
C VAL A 134 0.53 -10.03 -7.11
N SER A 135 0.50 -11.37 -7.18
CA SER A 135 1.50 -12.23 -6.55
C SER A 135 2.90 -11.99 -7.15
N ASP A 136 3.00 -11.93 -8.47
CA ASP A 136 4.26 -11.67 -9.17
C ASP A 136 4.82 -10.27 -8.85
N MET A 137 3.94 -9.25 -8.79
CA MET A 137 4.31 -7.91 -8.34
C MET A 137 4.90 -7.93 -6.92
N LYS A 138 4.26 -8.65 -5.98
CA LYS A 138 4.76 -8.77 -4.60
C LYS A 138 6.11 -9.48 -4.55
N ILE A 139 6.32 -10.51 -5.37
CA ILE A 139 7.61 -11.22 -5.50
C ILE A 139 8.68 -10.26 -6.05
N ALA A 140 8.37 -9.50 -7.12
CA ALA A 140 9.28 -8.51 -7.69
C ALA A 140 9.70 -7.46 -6.65
N ILE A 141 8.74 -6.89 -5.92
CA ILE A 141 8.98 -5.88 -4.88
C ILE A 141 9.85 -6.45 -3.75
N LYS A 142 9.47 -7.61 -3.20
CA LYS A 142 10.18 -8.24 -2.07
C LYS A 142 11.62 -8.59 -2.42
N ASN A 143 11.85 -9.14 -3.60
CA ASN A 143 13.15 -9.62 -4.04
C ASN A 143 13.91 -8.60 -4.92
N LYS A 144 13.35 -7.41 -5.12
CA LYS A 144 13.90 -6.34 -5.99
C LYS A 144 14.27 -6.85 -7.37
N ARG A 145 13.41 -7.68 -7.98
CA ARG A 145 13.65 -8.25 -9.30
C ARG A 145 13.17 -7.28 -10.38
N TYR A 146 13.95 -7.17 -11.45
CA TYR A 146 13.48 -6.54 -12.67
C TYR A 146 12.33 -7.33 -13.27
N ALA A 147 11.43 -6.64 -13.97
CA ALA A 147 10.31 -7.27 -14.66
C ALA A 147 10.03 -6.58 -16.00
N ASN A 148 9.58 -7.36 -16.99
CA ASN A 148 8.93 -6.83 -18.18
C ASN A 148 7.45 -6.68 -17.89
N ILE A 149 6.89 -5.50 -18.15
CA ILE A 149 5.49 -5.17 -17.84
C ILE A 149 4.77 -4.85 -19.14
N LYS A 150 3.70 -5.60 -19.45
CA LYS A 150 2.77 -5.23 -20.51
C LYS A 150 1.61 -4.43 -19.93
N TYR A 151 1.32 -3.32 -20.54
CA TYR A 151 0.33 -2.35 -20.09
C TYR A 151 -0.54 -1.88 -21.26
N PHE A 152 -1.85 -1.88 -21.07
CA PHE A 152 -2.81 -1.48 -22.09
C PHE A 152 -3.76 -0.42 -21.55
N SER A 153 -3.66 0.80 -22.05
CA SER A 153 -4.63 1.87 -21.81
C SER A 153 -5.47 2.16 -23.05
N ASP A 154 -4.95 2.94 -23.95
CA ASP A 154 -5.45 3.25 -25.29
C ASP A 154 -4.72 2.45 -26.37
N LYS A 155 -3.48 2.08 -26.07
CA LYS A 155 -2.62 1.23 -26.87
C LYS A 155 -1.76 0.35 -25.97
N GLU A 156 -1.09 -0.62 -26.55
CA GLU A 156 -0.17 -1.49 -25.84
C GLU A 156 1.18 -0.77 -25.61
N PHE A 157 1.69 -0.91 -24.38
CA PHE A 157 3.02 -0.49 -23.97
C PHE A 157 3.74 -1.68 -23.35
N VAL A 158 5.02 -1.79 -23.63
CA VAL A 158 5.91 -2.76 -22.97
C VAL A 158 7.00 -1.99 -22.27
N PHE A 159 7.11 -2.18 -20.96
CA PHE A 159 8.19 -1.61 -20.16
C PHE A 159 9.17 -2.74 -19.82
N GLU A 160 10.29 -2.76 -20.52
CA GLU A 160 11.35 -3.74 -20.32
C GLU A 160 12.20 -3.34 -19.12
N GLU A 161 12.73 -4.34 -18.39
CA GLU A 161 13.61 -4.17 -17.23
C GLU A 161 13.11 -3.13 -16.21
N ALA A 162 11.80 -3.06 -16.01
CA ALA A 162 11.21 -2.15 -15.04
C ALA A 162 11.50 -2.58 -13.60
N LYS A 163 11.82 -1.62 -12.73
CA LYS A 163 11.91 -1.81 -11.28
C LYS A 163 10.53 -1.60 -10.68
N ILE A 164 9.90 -2.66 -10.20
CA ILE A 164 8.63 -2.55 -9.47
C ILE A 164 8.94 -2.18 -8.02
N LEU A 165 8.49 -0.99 -7.59
CA LEU A 165 8.85 -0.41 -6.31
C LEU A 165 7.77 -0.65 -5.23
N LYS A 166 6.48 -0.40 -5.58
CA LYS A 166 5.38 -0.48 -4.62
C LYS A 166 4.04 -0.65 -5.32
N ILE A 167 3.10 -1.33 -4.66
CA ILE A 167 1.67 -1.25 -4.98
C ILE A 167 1.07 -0.17 -4.10
N ILE A 168 0.35 0.77 -4.71
CA ILE A 168 -0.24 1.94 -4.05
C ILE A 168 -1.76 1.89 -4.25
N PHE A 169 -2.49 2.19 -3.19
CA PHE A 169 -3.94 2.39 -3.26
C PHE A 169 -4.24 3.86 -2.94
N THR A 170 -4.90 4.54 -3.87
CA THR A 170 -5.34 5.93 -3.69
C THR A 170 -6.55 6.22 -4.58
N ASP A 171 -7.47 7.06 -4.11
CA ASP A 171 -8.67 7.48 -4.83
C ASP A 171 -9.49 6.31 -5.40
N GLY A 172 -9.58 5.20 -4.63
CA GLY A 172 -10.33 4.01 -5.03
C GLY A 172 -9.65 3.12 -6.07
N ASN A 173 -8.42 3.43 -6.48
CA ASN A 173 -7.69 2.72 -7.52
C ASN A 173 -6.35 2.16 -7.03
N PHE A 174 -5.91 1.08 -7.66
CA PHE A 174 -4.60 0.51 -7.43
C PHE A 174 -3.61 0.93 -8.51
N TYR A 175 -2.42 1.33 -8.09
CA TYR A 175 -1.33 1.73 -8.96
C TYR A 175 -0.07 0.93 -8.65
N LEU A 176 0.71 0.67 -9.67
CA LEU A 176 2.04 0.10 -9.57
C LEU A 176 3.05 1.23 -9.75
N ALA A 177 3.77 1.57 -8.69
CA ALA A 177 4.89 2.51 -8.78
C ALA A 177 6.10 1.80 -9.36
N THR A 178 6.62 2.31 -10.47
CA THR A 178 7.72 1.71 -11.22
C THR A 178 8.76 2.74 -11.64
N LEU A 179 9.99 2.29 -11.79
CA LEU A 179 11.02 2.99 -12.56
C LEU A 179 11.31 2.19 -13.83
N THR A 180 11.25 2.86 -14.95
CA THR A 180 11.47 2.32 -16.29
C THR A 180 12.63 3.07 -16.98
N ASN A 181 13.05 2.59 -18.16
CA ASN A 181 14.06 3.27 -18.98
C ASN A 181 13.49 4.42 -19.83
N ASP A 182 12.22 4.79 -19.62
CA ASP A 182 11.57 5.91 -20.31
C ASP A 182 12.11 7.25 -19.77
N GLU A 183 12.32 8.22 -20.66
CA GLU A 183 12.79 9.56 -20.26
C GLU A 183 11.69 10.40 -19.59
N ILE A 184 10.42 10.10 -19.89
CA ILE A 184 9.29 10.85 -19.34
C ILE A 184 9.25 10.67 -17.81
N ASN A 185 9.24 11.79 -17.10
CA ASN A 185 9.23 11.85 -15.64
C ASN A 185 10.43 11.08 -15.01
N ASN A 186 11.61 11.17 -15.66
CA ASN A 186 12.83 10.46 -15.27
C ASN A 186 12.59 8.95 -15.04
N GLY A 187 11.76 8.33 -15.87
CA GLY A 187 11.43 6.92 -15.83
C GLY A 187 10.36 6.53 -14.79
N PHE A 188 9.99 7.43 -13.89
CA PHE A 188 9.03 7.10 -12.85
C PHE A 188 7.59 7.11 -13.38
N LYS A 189 6.84 6.03 -13.11
CA LYS A 189 5.45 5.88 -13.55
C LYS A 189 4.58 5.32 -12.42
N PHE A 190 3.34 5.82 -12.35
CA PHE A 190 2.23 5.20 -11.62
C PHE A 190 1.33 4.49 -12.64
N LEU A 191 1.57 3.22 -12.86
CA LEU A 191 0.78 2.41 -13.79
C LEU A 191 -0.50 1.93 -13.09
N ARG A 192 -1.67 2.24 -13.63
CA ARG A 192 -2.94 1.74 -13.09
C ARG A 192 -2.98 0.21 -13.17
N LEU A 193 -3.16 -0.46 -12.04
CA LEU A 193 -2.97 -1.91 -11.95
C LEU A 193 -3.92 -2.68 -12.86
N ASN A 194 -5.16 -2.21 -13.04
CA ASN A 194 -6.12 -2.84 -13.94
C ASN A 194 -5.71 -2.81 -15.42
N PHE A 195 -4.83 -1.90 -15.80
CA PHE A 195 -4.32 -1.82 -17.16
C PHE A 195 -3.04 -2.65 -17.38
N VAL A 196 -2.46 -3.22 -16.32
CA VAL A 196 -1.38 -4.19 -16.44
C VAL A 196 -1.98 -5.51 -16.92
N THR A 197 -1.52 -5.99 -18.07
CA THR A 197 -2.00 -7.22 -18.70
C THR A 197 -1.12 -8.42 -18.45
N ASP A 198 0.20 -8.18 -18.29
CA ASP A 198 1.17 -9.25 -18.07
C ASP A 198 2.39 -8.75 -17.32
N ILE A 199 3.05 -9.63 -16.57
CA ILE A 199 4.31 -9.37 -15.88
C ILE A 199 5.22 -10.60 -15.97
N GLU A 200 6.37 -10.41 -16.59
CA GLU A 200 7.43 -11.41 -16.64
C GLU A 200 8.55 -11.04 -15.68
N LEU A 201 8.79 -11.88 -14.67
CA LEU A 201 9.86 -11.66 -13.69
C LEU A 201 11.22 -12.08 -14.25
N LEU A 202 12.15 -11.14 -14.35
CA LEU A 202 13.52 -11.42 -14.79
C LEU A 202 14.34 -12.07 -13.66
N LYS A 203 15.44 -12.75 -14.03
CA LYS A 203 16.35 -13.38 -13.07
C LYS A 203 17.18 -12.34 -12.29
N ASN A 204 17.46 -11.20 -12.91
CA ASN A 204 18.28 -10.14 -12.36
C ASN A 204 17.54 -9.35 -11.30
N SER A 205 18.26 -8.86 -10.29
CA SER A 205 17.76 -7.98 -9.25
C SER A 205 18.42 -6.61 -9.33
N PHE A 206 17.75 -5.58 -8.85
CA PHE A 206 18.25 -4.23 -8.78
C PHE A 206 18.61 -3.84 -7.34
N HIS A 207 19.54 -2.88 -7.22
CA HIS A 207 19.88 -2.31 -5.93
C HIS A 207 18.79 -1.32 -5.46
N ARG A 208 18.74 -1.12 -4.15
CA ARG A 208 17.84 -0.16 -3.51
C ARG A 208 18.07 1.23 -4.14
N ASP A 209 16.95 1.85 -4.56
CA ASP A 209 16.94 3.20 -5.11
C ASP A 209 16.42 4.17 -4.04
N ILE A 210 17.36 4.84 -3.36
CA ILE A 210 17.04 5.71 -2.21
C ILE A 210 16.22 6.92 -2.64
N GLU A 211 16.49 7.49 -3.82
CA GLU A 211 15.76 8.66 -4.32
C GLU A 211 14.31 8.31 -4.66
N ALA A 212 14.09 7.16 -5.31
CA ALA A 212 12.74 6.68 -5.60
C ALA A 212 11.96 6.33 -4.33
N GLU A 213 12.60 5.74 -3.32
CA GLU A 213 11.97 5.48 -2.03
C GLU A 213 11.62 6.78 -1.28
N PHE A 214 12.50 7.78 -1.33
CA PHE A 214 12.23 9.09 -0.76
C PHE A 214 11.06 9.77 -1.47
N PHE A 215 11.01 9.71 -2.79
CA PHE A 215 9.86 10.21 -3.55
C PHE A 215 8.57 9.49 -3.16
N LEU A 216 8.57 8.15 -3.09
CA LEU A 216 7.42 7.35 -2.68
C LEU A 216 6.93 7.65 -1.27
N LYS A 217 7.80 8.09 -0.38
CA LYS A 217 7.42 8.51 0.97
C LYS A 217 6.74 9.89 0.99
N ASN A 218 7.06 10.76 0.03
CA ASN A 218 6.71 12.18 0.07
C ASN A 218 5.77 12.65 -1.05
N PHE A 219 5.47 11.84 -2.08
CA PHE A 219 4.54 12.25 -3.14
C PHE A 219 3.14 12.54 -2.56
N GLN A 220 2.45 13.51 -3.13
CA GLN A 220 1.14 13.93 -2.65
C GLN A 220 -0.01 13.29 -3.45
N THR A 221 0.20 13.14 -4.74
CA THR A 221 -0.77 12.55 -5.67
C THR A 221 -0.05 11.72 -6.72
N ILE A 222 -0.79 10.88 -7.45
CA ILE A 222 -0.25 10.13 -8.60
C ILE A 222 0.24 11.04 -9.75
N PHE A 223 -0.07 12.33 -9.69
CA PHE A 223 0.39 13.33 -10.67
C PHE A 223 1.68 14.01 -10.25
N SER A 224 2.23 13.72 -9.07
CA SER A 224 3.51 14.25 -8.63
C SER A 224 4.64 13.78 -9.54
N ASN A 225 5.49 14.71 -9.98
CA ASN A 225 6.62 14.40 -10.86
C ASN A 225 7.87 14.05 -10.03
N TYR A 226 8.54 12.98 -10.45
CA TYR A 226 9.80 12.51 -9.87
C TYR A 226 10.98 13.40 -10.31
N LYS A 227 11.86 13.75 -9.37
CA LYS A 227 13.06 14.59 -9.62
C LYS A 227 12.76 15.94 -10.27
N LYS A 228 11.61 16.51 -10.02
CA LYS A 228 11.25 17.84 -10.49
C LYS A 228 11.14 18.80 -9.30
N GLU A 229 11.67 20.00 -9.49
CA GLU A 229 11.53 21.07 -8.50
C GLU A 229 10.07 21.43 -8.29
N SER A 230 9.71 21.64 -7.02
CA SER A 230 8.38 22.08 -6.65
C SER A 230 8.25 23.60 -6.81
N TYR A 231 7.06 24.04 -7.17
CA TYR A 231 6.69 25.44 -7.19
C TYR A 231 5.45 25.67 -6.33
N GLU A 232 5.27 26.91 -5.92
CA GLU A 232 4.16 27.30 -5.06
C GLU A 232 2.95 27.72 -5.87
N VAL A 233 1.79 27.18 -5.53
CA VAL A 233 0.48 27.63 -6.01
C VAL A 233 -0.31 28.19 -4.84
N VAL A 234 -0.79 29.43 -4.98
CA VAL A 234 -1.66 30.08 -4.01
C VAL A 234 -3.09 30.12 -4.53
N ILE A 235 -4.01 29.68 -3.71
CA ILE A 235 -5.44 29.75 -3.98
C ILE A 235 -6.12 30.66 -2.94
N GLU A 236 -7.17 31.35 -3.39
CA GLU A 236 -8.15 32.03 -2.55
C GLU A 236 -9.36 31.11 -2.37
N VAL A 237 -9.75 30.90 -1.13
CA VAL A 237 -10.87 30.03 -0.73
C VAL A 237 -11.96 30.91 -0.15
N ASP A 238 -13.17 30.83 -0.70
CA ASP A 238 -14.33 31.58 -0.27
C ASP A 238 -14.71 31.32 1.20
N LYS A 239 -15.26 32.34 1.87
CA LYS A 239 -15.69 32.28 3.26
C LYS A 239 -16.61 31.09 3.58
N SER A 240 -17.49 30.73 2.67
CA SER A 240 -18.47 29.67 2.87
C SER A 240 -17.85 28.29 3.07
N ILE A 241 -16.63 28.06 2.53
CA ILE A 241 -15.94 26.77 2.58
C ILE A 241 -14.62 26.81 3.35
N LYS A 242 -14.14 27.96 3.81
CA LYS A 242 -12.83 28.11 4.48
C LYS A 242 -12.65 27.16 5.68
N ARG A 243 -13.72 26.84 6.41
CA ARG A 243 -13.68 25.94 7.57
C ARG A 243 -13.17 24.55 7.19
N PHE A 244 -13.50 24.04 6.00
CA PHE A 244 -13.04 22.71 5.56
C PHE A 244 -11.53 22.69 5.34
N PHE A 245 -10.96 23.79 4.81
CA PHE A 245 -9.52 23.93 4.58
C PHE A 245 -8.74 24.17 5.88
N LYS A 246 -9.37 24.71 6.91
CA LYS A 246 -8.79 24.83 8.25
C LYS A 246 -8.76 23.49 9.00
N GLN A 247 -9.78 22.65 8.80
CA GLN A 247 -9.92 21.38 9.52
C GLN A 247 -9.18 20.21 8.86
N LYS A 248 -8.99 20.25 7.53
CA LYS A 248 -8.38 19.15 6.77
C LYS A 248 -7.35 19.68 5.78
N LYS A 249 -6.19 19.06 5.75
CA LYS A 249 -5.26 19.21 4.63
C LYS A 249 -5.73 18.36 3.45
N PHE A 250 -5.96 18.99 2.30
CA PHE A 250 -6.32 18.29 1.06
C PHE A 250 -5.09 17.72 0.33
N LEU A 251 -3.96 18.45 0.42
CA LEU A 251 -2.64 17.94 0.03
C LEU A 251 -1.68 18.11 1.21
N SER A 252 -0.68 17.27 1.32
CA SER A 252 0.26 17.26 2.45
C SER A 252 1.02 18.59 2.61
N SER A 253 1.31 19.26 1.49
CA SER A 253 2.01 20.55 1.45
C SER A 253 1.15 21.76 1.79
N GLN A 254 -0.14 21.59 2.09
CA GLN A 254 -1.06 22.68 2.38
C GLN A 254 -0.56 23.55 3.53
N THR A 255 -0.46 24.86 3.28
CA THR A 255 -0.10 25.88 4.28
C THR A 255 -1.08 27.04 4.19
N ILE A 256 -1.67 27.43 5.31
CA ILE A 256 -2.52 28.63 5.41
C ILE A 256 -1.59 29.83 5.48
N LEU A 257 -1.71 30.75 4.53
CA LEU A 257 -0.90 31.96 4.47
C LEU A 257 -1.51 33.09 5.31
N LYS A 258 -2.79 33.38 5.07
CA LYS A 258 -3.52 34.45 5.73
C LYS A 258 -5.03 34.29 5.57
N GLU A 259 -5.77 35.04 6.36
CA GLU A 259 -7.21 35.19 6.24
C GLU A 259 -7.48 36.70 6.14
N GLU A 260 -8.11 37.12 5.04
CA GLU A 260 -8.45 38.51 4.76
C GLU A 260 -9.90 38.62 4.29
N ASP A 261 -10.64 39.62 4.76
CA ASP A 261 -12.01 39.95 4.33
C ASP A 261 -12.93 38.72 4.24
N GLU A 262 -12.80 37.80 5.21
CA GLU A 262 -13.53 36.56 5.27
C GLU A 262 -13.00 35.42 4.35
N ASN A 263 -12.14 35.67 3.36
CA ASN A 263 -11.53 34.66 2.51
C ASN A 263 -10.23 34.09 3.11
N LEU A 264 -9.89 32.85 2.75
CA LEU A 264 -8.71 32.18 3.20
C LEU A 264 -7.71 32.00 2.05
N PHE A 265 -6.46 32.41 2.25
CA PHE A 265 -5.38 32.21 1.29
C PHE A 265 -4.56 31.00 1.71
N VAL A 266 -4.44 30.05 0.81
CA VAL A 266 -3.78 28.75 1.05
C VAL A 266 -2.75 28.50 -0.02
N SER A 267 -1.53 28.12 0.38
CA SER A 267 -0.49 27.71 -0.56
C SER A 267 -0.28 26.21 -0.57
N TYR A 268 0.17 25.73 -1.72
CA TYR A 268 0.55 24.36 -1.97
C TYR A 268 1.87 24.33 -2.72
N LYS A 269 2.80 23.45 -2.30
CA LYS A 269 4.02 23.14 -3.06
C LYS A 269 3.73 21.92 -3.92
N ILE A 270 3.80 22.08 -5.23
CA ILE A 270 3.49 21.03 -6.22
C ILE A 270 4.60 20.94 -7.26
N THR A 271 4.66 19.80 -7.94
CA THR A 271 5.59 19.55 -9.05
C THR A 271 4.87 19.53 -10.41
N ASN A 272 3.54 19.46 -10.37
CA ASN A 272 2.67 19.41 -11.55
C ASN A 272 1.31 20.07 -11.22
N ASP A 273 0.78 20.88 -12.14
CA ASP A 273 -0.56 21.51 -11.98
C ASP A 273 -1.66 20.49 -11.68
N MET A 274 -1.57 19.27 -12.22
CA MET A 274 -2.55 18.20 -11.99
C MET A 274 -2.62 17.73 -10.54
N GLU A 275 -1.68 18.11 -9.68
CA GLU A 275 -1.79 17.84 -8.25
C GLU A 275 -2.88 18.70 -7.59
N ILE A 276 -3.05 19.94 -8.03
CA ILE A 276 -3.98 20.91 -7.44
C ILE A 276 -5.27 21.11 -8.25
N LEU A 277 -5.22 21.01 -9.57
CA LEU A 277 -6.39 21.28 -10.42
C LEU A 277 -7.62 20.43 -10.09
N PRO A 278 -7.54 19.15 -9.76
CA PRO A 278 -8.70 18.36 -9.33
C PRO A 278 -9.38 18.94 -8.08
N LEU A 279 -8.60 19.47 -7.13
CA LEU A 279 -9.14 20.12 -5.95
C LEU A 279 -9.86 21.42 -6.33
N VAL A 280 -9.28 22.24 -7.20
CA VAL A 280 -9.90 23.50 -7.68
C VAL A 280 -11.21 23.20 -8.40
N ARG A 281 -11.23 22.23 -9.31
CA ARG A 281 -12.46 21.81 -10.03
C ARG A 281 -13.57 21.36 -9.08
N LYS A 282 -13.22 20.61 -8.04
CA LYS A 282 -14.17 20.11 -7.04
C LYS A 282 -14.93 21.21 -6.32
N TRP A 283 -14.29 22.37 -6.11
CA TRP A 283 -14.82 23.47 -5.32
C TRP A 283 -15.19 24.70 -6.14
N LEU A 284 -15.28 24.60 -7.48
CA LEU A 284 -15.77 25.69 -8.32
C LEU A 284 -17.20 26.08 -7.91
N PRO A 285 -17.54 27.38 -7.96
CA PRO A 285 -16.69 28.54 -8.25
C PRO A 285 -16.01 29.17 -7.01
N LEU A 286 -16.00 28.45 -5.88
CA LEU A 286 -15.63 28.95 -4.55
C LEU A 286 -14.12 29.00 -4.29
N ILE A 287 -13.31 28.53 -5.26
CA ILE A 287 -11.85 28.61 -5.22
C ILE A 287 -11.34 29.36 -6.45
N LYS A 288 -10.39 30.26 -6.23
CA LYS A 288 -9.68 30.98 -7.29
C LYS A 288 -8.18 30.71 -7.20
N ILE A 289 -7.52 30.47 -8.33
CA ILE A 289 -6.06 30.41 -8.41
C ILE A 289 -5.53 31.85 -8.46
N ILE A 290 -4.70 32.21 -7.49
CA ILE A 290 -4.10 33.53 -7.38
C ILE A 290 -2.74 33.56 -8.07
N SER A 291 -1.90 32.56 -7.79
CA SER A 291 -0.57 32.42 -8.39
C SER A 291 -0.18 30.95 -8.51
N PRO A 292 0.75 30.58 -9.40
CA PRO A 292 1.38 31.43 -10.40
C PRO A 292 0.45 31.72 -11.58
N ASN A 293 0.76 32.77 -12.36
CA ASN A 293 -0.07 33.16 -13.50
C ASN A 293 -0.14 32.06 -14.57
N SER A 294 0.91 31.28 -14.74
CA SER A 294 0.94 30.12 -15.66
C SER A 294 -0.14 29.07 -15.35
N THR A 295 -0.30 28.67 -14.10
CA THR A 295 -1.34 27.72 -13.65
C THR A 295 -2.73 28.34 -13.79
N LYS A 296 -2.88 29.61 -13.45
CA LYS A 296 -4.15 30.37 -13.58
C LYS A 296 -4.61 30.43 -15.05
N GLU A 297 -3.74 30.84 -15.97
CA GLU A 297 -4.08 30.96 -17.40
C GLU A 297 -4.36 29.59 -18.03
N LYS A 298 -3.63 28.54 -17.64
CA LYS A 298 -3.90 27.18 -18.08
C LYS A 298 -5.28 26.71 -17.64
N PHE A 299 -5.65 26.96 -16.39
CA PHE A 299 -6.96 26.58 -15.88
C PHE A 299 -8.09 27.41 -16.52
N LYS A 300 -7.87 28.70 -16.77
CA LYS A 300 -8.80 29.55 -17.49
C LYS A 300 -9.10 29.03 -18.90
N LYS A 301 -8.06 28.67 -19.67
CA LYS A 301 -8.21 28.05 -21.00
C LYS A 301 -9.00 26.75 -20.95
N GLU A 302 -8.79 25.93 -19.91
CA GLU A 302 -9.54 24.69 -19.72
C GLU A 302 -11.04 24.97 -19.51
N LEU A 303 -11.38 25.99 -18.72
CA LEU A 303 -12.78 26.41 -18.51
C LEU A 303 -13.40 27.01 -19.77
N GLU A 304 -12.65 27.80 -20.52
CA GLU A 304 -13.10 28.36 -21.80
C GLU A 304 -13.41 27.24 -22.82
N LEU A 305 -12.52 26.23 -22.90
CA LEU A 305 -12.74 25.05 -23.73
C LEU A 305 -13.96 24.25 -23.28
N TYR A 306 -14.15 24.09 -21.98
CA TYR A 306 -15.33 23.44 -21.42
C TYR A 306 -16.62 24.17 -21.82
N LEU A 307 -16.67 25.49 -21.67
CA LEU A 307 -17.82 26.31 -22.02
C LEU A 307 -18.11 26.29 -23.54
N ALA A 308 -17.07 26.26 -24.36
CA ALA A 308 -17.21 26.19 -25.80
C ALA A 308 -17.89 24.89 -26.29
N ASN A 309 -17.84 23.82 -25.52
CA ASN A 309 -18.53 22.57 -25.83
C ASN A 309 -20.06 22.63 -25.60
N PHE A 310 -20.58 23.73 -25.03
CA PHE A 310 -22.01 23.95 -24.80
C PHE A 310 -22.59 25.04 -25.71
N ALA A 311 -21.76 25.68 -26.53
CA ALA A 311 -22.17 26.67 -27.52
C ALA A 311 -22.37 25.98 -28.89
#